data_e9444f27e165d64c76c7c6c77fa38d59
#
_entry.id   e9444f27e165d64c76c7c6c77fa38d59
#
_cell.length_a   1.000
_cell.length_b   1.000
_cell.length_c   1.000
_cell.angle_alpha   90.00
_cell.angle_beta   90.00
_cell.angle_gamma   90.00
#
_symmetry.space_group_name_H-M   'P 1'
#
loop_
_entity.id
_entity.type
_entity.pdbx_description
1 polymer ?
#
loop_
_entity_poly.entity_id
_entity_poly.type
_entity_poly.pdbx_seq_one_letter_code
_entity_poly.pdbx_strand_id
1 'polypeptide(L)'
;PARIFMKEGELPIEVLNGHPGYINLLDAFNSWQLVKELKEATGLPAAASFKHVSPAGAAVAVEMSDTLKKIYFVDDVKLSPLATAYARARGADRMSSYGDFIALSDTCDEETARIINREVSDGVIAPDYTPEALEILKNKRKGTYNVIKIDPAYRPAPIEHKDVFGVTFEQGRNELKIDESLLKELPTQNKEIPAEAKRDLIISLITLKYTQSNSVCYAK
;
A
#
# COMPACT_ATOMS: atom_id res chain seq x y z
N PRO A 1 -0.03 26.72 -6.96
CA PRO A 1 1.05 25.99 -6.29
C PRO A 1 0.55 25.34 -5.01
N ALA A 2 1.00 24.10 -4.72
CA ALA A 2 0.67 23.37 -3.50
C ALA A 2 1.96 23.08 -2.72
N ARG A 3 1.83 22.93 -1.41
CA ARG A 3 2.91 22.51 -0.52
C ARG A 3 2.39 21.60 0.56
N ILE A 4 3.25 20.74 1.10
CA ILE A 4 3.02 20.00 2.34
C ILE A 4 3.99 20.51 3.41
N PHE A 5 3.57 20.49 4.64
CA PHE A 5 4.38 20.88 5.79
C PHE A 5 3.83 20.25 7.07
N MET A 6 4.69 20.12 8.06
CA MET A 6 4.28 19.78 9.43
C MET A 6 4.08 21.06 10.23
N LYS A 7 3.11 21.06 11.16
CA LYS A 7 2.96 22.18 12.13
C LYS A 7 4.16 22.21 13.09
N GLU A 8 4.64 21.01 13.45
CA GLU A 8 5.79 20.80 14.33
C GLU A 8 6.63 19.63 13.78
N GLY A 9 7.96 19.74 13.92
CA GLY A 9 8.91 18.72 13.44
C GLY A 9 9.14 18.74 11.92
N GLU A 10 9.81 17.72 11.45
CA GLU A 10 10.17 17.53 10.05
C GLU A 10 9.19 16.59 9.35
N LEU A 11 9.09 16.71 8.03
CA LEU A 11 8.30 15.79 7.21
C LEU A 11 8.85 14.36 7.36
N PRO A 12 7.96 13.37 7.53
CA PRO A 12 8.38 11.97 7.64
C PRO A 12 8.77 11.33 6.29
N ILE A 13 8.87 12.13 5.23
CA ILE A 13 9.18 11.66 3.88
C ILE A 13 10.30 12.47 3.25
N GLU A 14 11.01 11.81 2.33
CA GLU A 14 11.96 12.40 1.39
C GLU A 14 11.55 12.04 -0.05
N VAL A 15 11.46 13.03 -0.93
CA VAL A 15 11.23 12.81 -2.36
C VAL A 15 12.57 12.57 -3.03
N LEU A 16 12.86 11.31 -3.36
CA LEU A 16 14.13 10.89 -3.97
C LEU A 16 14.18 11.17 -5.47
N ASN A 17 13.02 11.25 -6.12
CA ASN A 17 12.87 11.56 -7.55
C ASN A 17 11.45 12.04 -7.85
N GLY A 18 11.32 12.84 -8.92
CA GLY A 18 10.04 13.33 -9.41
C GLY A 18 9.51 14.56 -8.67
N HIS A 19 8.28 14.91 -8.96
CA HIS A 19 7.54 16.04 -8.36
C HIS A 19 6.10 15.61 -8.07
N PRO A 20 5.84 14.89 -6.96
CA PRO A 20 4.52 14.39 -6.64
C PRO A 20 3.54 15.55 -6.43
N GLY A 21 2.37 15.44 -7.05
CA GLY A 21 1.27 16.38 -6.86
C GLY A 21 0.46 16.11 -5.58
N TYR A 22 -0.55 16.94 -5.34
CA TYR A 22 -1.41 16.86 -4.16
C TYR A 22 -2.04 15.46 -3.99
N ILE A 23 -2.67 14.95 -5.05
CA ILE A 23 -3.33 13.64 -5.01
C ILE A 23 -2.31 12.50 -4.86
N ASN A 24 -1.13 12.61 -5.48
CA ASN A 24 -0.07 11.60 -5.33
C ASN A 24 0.38 11.47 -3.87
N LEU A 25 0.49 12.59 -3.14
CA LEU A 25 0.87 12.58 -1.73
C LEU A 25 -0.24 12.03 -0.84
N LEU A 26 -1.52 12.30 -1.15
CA LEU A 26 -2.64 11.67 -0.46
C LEU A 26 -2.64 10.15 -0.67
N ASP A 27 -2.44 9.69 -1.90
CA ASP A 27 -2.31 8.26 -2.21
C ASP A 27 -1.11 7.65 -1.46
N ALA A 28 0.04 8.30 -1.48
CA ALA A 28 1.26 7.85 -0.82
C ALA A 28 1.06 7.64 0.70
N PHE A 29 0.53 8.63 1.40
CA PHE A 29 0.35 8.53 2.85
C PHE A 29 -0.74 7.55 3.27
N ASN A 30 -1.84 7.45 2.51
CA ASN A 30 -2.90 6.49 2.83
C ASN A 30 -2.48 5.06 2.50
N SER A 31 -1.86 4.83 1.36
CA SER A 31 -1.36 3.51 0.98
C SER A 31 -0.24 3.00 1.91
N TRP A 32 0.64 3.90 2.38
CA TRP A 32 1.67 3.56 3.36
C TRP A 32 1.09 3.03 4.66
N GLN A 33 0.07 3.70 5.20
CA GLN A 33 -0.60 3.25 6.42
C GLN A 33 -1.17 1.84 6.24
N LEU A 34 -1.81 1.57 5.11
CA LEU A 34 -2.39 0.27 4.79
C LEU A 34 -1.33 -0.83 4.77
N VAL A 35 -0.24 -0.66 4.03
CA VAL A 35 0.79 -1.72 3.92
C VAL A 35 1.54 -1.93 5.23
N LYS A 36 1.73 -0.88 6.03
CA LYS A 36 2.30 -0.96 7.37
C LYS A 36 1.42 -1.82 8.29
N GLU A 37 0.11 -1.59 8.33
CA GLU A 37 -0.82 -2.40 9.12
C GLU A 37 -0.89 -3.84 8.63
N LEU A 38 -0.90 -4.07 7.31
CA LEU A 38 -0.87 -5.43 6.75
C LEU A 38 0.37 -6.19 7.20
N LYS A 39 1.55 -5.57 7.14
CA LYS A 39 2.79 -6.19 7.62
C LYS A 39 2.75 -6.45 9.12
N GLU A 40 2.30 -5.50 9.93
CA GLU A 40 2.19 -5.65 11.38
C GLU A 40 1.22 -6.77 11.77
N ALA A 41 0.11 -6.93 11.06
CA ALA A 41 -0.90 -7.94 11.34
C ALA A 41 -0.52 -9.35 10.86
N THR A 42 0.21 -9.47 9.76
CA THR A 42 0.49 -10.77 9.11
C THR A 42 1.94 -11.23 9.26
N GLY A 43 2.88 -10.33 9.58
CA GLY A 43 4.32 -10.60 9.59
C GLY A 43 4.93 -10.75 8.18
N LEU A 44 4.14 -10.59 7.11
CA LEU A 44 4.57 -10.77 5.73
C LEU A 44 4.83 -9.43 5.04
N PRO A 45 5.77 -9.35 4.08
CA PRO A 45 5.88 -8.20 3.20
C PRO A 45 4.54 -7.90 2.52
N ALA A 46 4.18 -6.63 2.44
CA ALA A 46 2.91 -6.17 1.92
C ALA A 46 3.08 -5.09 0.85
N ALA A 47 2.15 -5.03 -0.07
CA ALA A 47 2.07 -3.99 -1.08
C ALA A 47 0.62 -3.56 -1.34
N ALA A 48 0.45 -2.34 -1.81
CA ALA A 48 -0.84 -1.81 -2.22
C ALA A 48 -0.72 -0.99 -3.51
N SER A 49 -1.78 -1.02 -4.29
CA SER A 49 -2.01 -0.19 -5.47
C SER A 49 -3.15 0.77 -5.13
N PHE A 50 -2.87 2.07 -5.10
CA PHE A 50 -3.84 3.11 -4.74
C PHE A 50 -4.24 3.95 -5.95
N LYS A 51 -5.50 4.30 -5.99
CA LYS A 51 -6.07 5.18 -7.00
C LYS A 51 -7.16 6.05 -6.38
N HIS A 52 -7.03 7.38 -6.53
CA HIS A 52 -8.02 8.32 -5.99
C HIS A 52 -8.29 8.14 -4.48
N VAL A 53 -7.20 7.99 -3.70
CA VAL A 53 -7.20 7.83 -2.24
C VAL A 53 -7.95 6.57 -1.77
N SER A 54 -8.01 5.55 -2.62
CA SER A 54 -8.58 4.23 -2.28
C SER A 54 -7.73 3.10 -2.85
N PRO A 55 -7.68 1.94 -2.17
CA PRO A 55 -6.98 0.79 -2.71
C PRO A 55 -7.73 0.20 -3.90
N ALA A 56 -7.05 0.10 -5.05
CA ALA A 56 -7.47 -0.74 -6.17
C ALA A 56 -7.15 -2.21 -5.87
N GLY A 57 -6.10 -2.45 -5.07
CA GLY A 57 -5.74 -3.75 -4.56
C GLY A 57 -4.69 -3.65 -3.47
N ALA A 58 -4.68 -4.65 -2.59
CA ALA A 58 -3.68 -4.80 -1.54
C ALA A 58 -3.40 -6.29 -1.31
N ALA A 59 -2.17 -6.64 -1.00
CA ALA A 59 -1.78 -8.03 -0.79
C ALA A 59 -0.53 -8.17 0.08
N VAL A 60 -0.36 -9.37 0.61
CA VAL A 60 0.86 -9.80 1.29
C VAL A 60 1.58 -10.88 0.48
N ALA A 61 2.83 -11.16 0.83
CA ALA A 61 3.70 -12.11 0.15
C ALA A 61 3.27 -13.57 0.38
N VAL A 62 2.19 -13.98 -0.27
CA VAL A 62 1.74 -15.37 -0.34
C VAL A 62 2.10 -15.93 -1.70
N GLU A 63 2.63 -17.13 -1.74
CA GLU A 63 3.03 -17.78 -2.98
C GLU A 63 1.88 -17.83 -4.00
N MET A 64 2.22 -17.63 -5.26
CA MET A 64 1.28 -17.66 -6.37
C MET A 64 1.41 -18.97 -7.13
N SER A 65 0.26 -19.54 -7.53
CA SER A 65 0.25 -20.63 -8.49
C SER A 65 0.77 -20.18 -9.85
N ASP A 66 1.23 -21.10 -10.68
CA ASP A 66 1.69 -20.77 -12.04
C ASP A 66 0.58 -20.15 -12.89
N THR A 67 -0.67 -20.51 -12.63
CA THR A 67 -1.84 -19.89 -13.28
C THR A 67 -1.95 -18.41 -12.91
N LEU A 68 -1.83 -18.06 -11.61
CA LEU A 68 -1.87 -16.66 -11.17
C LEU A 68 -0.68 -15.87 -11.71
N LYS A 69 0.54 -16.45 -11.74
CA LYS A 69 1.70 -15.77 -12.33
C LYS A 69 1.46 -15.41 -13.79
N LYS A 70 0.86 -16.31 -14.58
CA LYS A 70 0.50 -16.04 -15.99
C LYS A 70 -0.57 -14.95 -16.11
N ILE A 71 -1.63 -15.02 -15.30
CA ILE A 71 -2.71 -14.02 -15.31
C ILE A 71 -2.20 -12.64 -14.93
N TYR A 72 -1.24 -12.58 -14.00
CA TYR A 72 -0.64 -11.32 -13.54
C TYR A 72 0.57 -10.88 -14.39
N PHE A 73 0.92 -11.64 -15.45
CA PHE A 73 2.01 -11.35 -16.39
C PHE A 73 3.39 -11.26 -15.68
N VAL A 74 3.65 -12.17 -14.76
CA VAL A 74 4.90 -12.26 -14.00
C VAL A 74 5.51 -13.67 -13.99
N ASP A 75 5.07 -14.54 -14.90
CA ASP A 75 5.57 -15.91 -15.05
C ASP A 75 6.97 -15.98 -15.71
N ASP A 76 7.41 -14.89 -16.31
CA ASP A 76 8.71 -14.73 -16.96
C ASP A 76 9.79 -14.09 -16.08
N VAL A 77 9.47 -13.78 -14.81
CA VAL A 77 10.39 -13.06 -13.90
C VAL A 77 10.55 -13.78 -12.57
N LYS A 78 11.74 -13.60 -11.98
CA LYS A 78 11.97 -13.99 -10.59
C LYS A 78 11.24 -13.01 -9.66
N LEU A 79 10.54 -13.54 -8.67
CA LEU A 79 9.80 -12.76 -7.68
C LEU A 79 10.44 -12.90 -6.30
N SER A 80 10.87 -11.79 -5.72
CA SER A 80 11.12 -11.69 -4.30
C SER A 80 9.79 -11.73 -3.52
N PRO A 81 9.80 -11.90 -2.19
CA PRO A 81 8.57 -11.81 -1.40
C PRO A 81 7.84 -10.48 -1.60
N LEU A 82 8.55 -9.35 -1.65
CA LEU A 82 7.95 -8.03 -1.88
C LEU A 82 7.40 -7.90 -3.29
N ALA A 83 8.14 -8.38 -4.30
CA ALA A 83 7.67 -8.44 -5.69
C ALA A 83 6.40 -9.29 -5.83
N THR A 84 6.32 -10.40 -5.09
CA THR A 84 5.12 -11.25 -5.01
C THR A 84 3.92 -10.47 -4.43
N ALA A 85 4.12 -9.76 -3.32
CA ALA A 85 3.06 -8.93 -2.73
C ALA A 85 2.57 -7.87 -3.71
N TYR A 86 3.49 -7.17 -4.39
CA TYR A 86 3.12 -6.15 -5.38
C TYR A 86 2.40 -6.74 -6.60
N ALA A 87 2.89 -7.84 -7.14
CA ALA A 87 2.23 -8.50 -8.28
C ALA A 87 0.79 -8.93 -7.93
N ARG A 88 0.56 -9.42 -6.71
CA ARG A 88 -0.78 -9.78 -6.22
C ARG A 88 -1.66 -8.53 -6.01
N ALA A 89 -1.13 -7.49 -5.37
CA ALA A 89 -1.87 -6.26 -5.12
C ALA A 89 -2.36 -5.61 -6.42
N ARG A 90 -1.46 -5.47 -7.39
CA ARG A 90 -1.82 -4.91 -8.69
C ARG A 90 -2.68 -5.87 -9.52
N GLY A 91 -2.41 -7.16 -9.44
CA GLY A 91 -3.14 -8.21 -10.15
C GLY A 91 -4.60 -8.32 -9.75
N ALA A 92 -4.95 -7.94 -8.51
CA ALA A 92 -6.31 -7.97 -8.00
C ALA A 92 -7.30 -7.17 -8.89
N ASP A 93 -6.88 -5.98 -9.35
CA ASP A 93 -7.60 -5.19 -10.35
C ASP A 93 -6.61 -4.39 -11.21
N ARG A 94 -6.16 -4.99 -12.30
CA ARG A 94 -5.18 -4.36 -13.20
C ARG A 94 -5.73 -3.13 -13.93
N MET A 95 -7.04 -3.09 -14.18
CA MET A 95 -7.67 -1.95 -14.88
C MET A 95 -7.70 -0.73 -13.96
N SER A 96 -8.18 -0.89 -12.73
CA SER A 96 -8.20 0.20 -11.75
C SER A 96 -6.80 0.62 -11.30
N SER A 97 -5.82 -0.28 -11.39
CA SER A 97 -4.42 0.00 -11.05
C SER A 97 -3.65 0.75 -12.14
N TYR A 98 -4.24 1.04 -13.29
CA TYR A 98 -3.57 1.81 -14.35
C TYR A 98 -3.33 3.26 -13.90
N GLY A 99 -2.06 3.66 -13.79
CA GLY A 99 -1.67 4.97 -13.26
C GLY A 99 -1.85 5.10 -11.76
N ASP A 100 -1.63 4.01 -11.02
CA ASP A 100 -1.70 3.94 -9.55
C ASP A 100 -0.52 4.63 -8.85
N PHE A 101 -0.67 4.79 -7.53
CA PHE A 101 0.42 5.05 -6.61
C PHE A 101 0.67 3.79 -5.77
N ILE A 102 1.93 3.35 -5.72
CA ILE A 102 2.32 2.07 -5.13
C ILE A 102 2.86 2.30 -3.72
N ALA A 103 2.44 1.49 -2.74
CA ALA A 103 3.09 1.43 -1.44
C ALA A 103 3.69 0.04 -1.20
N LEU A 104 4.87 0.03 -0.57
CA LEU A 104 5.63 -1.16 -0.22
C LEU A 104 5.99 -1.10 1.27
N SER A 105 5.75 -2.18 2.00
CA SER A 105 6.01 -2.23 3.45
C SER A 105 7.47 -2.38 3.83
N ASP A 106 8.32 -2.77 2.87
CA ASP A 106 9.73 -3.08 3.05
C ASP A 106 10.59 -2.33 2.05
N THR A 107 11.93 -2.41 2.24
CA THR A 107 12.90 -1.89 1.28
C THR A 107 12.60 -2.43 -0.12
N CYS A 108 12.37 -1.54 -1.07
CA CYS A 108 12.15 -1.92 -2.47
C CYS A 108 13.42 -2.55 -3.04
N ASP A 109 13.34 -3.82 -3.41
CA ASP A 109 14.41 -4.58 -4.06
C ASP A 109 14.37 -4.47 -5.58
N GLU A 110 15.42 -4.97 -6.23
CA GLU A 110 15.56 -4.91 -7.68
C GLU A 110 14.43 -5.65 -8.41
N GLU A 111 14.03 -6.83 -7.93
CA GLU A 111 12.94 -7.62 -8.52
C GLU A 111 11.62 -6.85 -8.50
N THR A 112 11.30 -6.21 -7.39
CA THR A 112 10.11 -5.36 -7.25
C THR A 112 10.17 -4.15 -8.21
N ALA A 113 11.31 -3.47 -8.25
CA ALA A 113 11.50 -2.31 -9.13
C ALA A 113 11.38 -2.68 -10.62
N ARG A 114 11.85 -3.86 -11.04
CA ARG A 114 11.71 -4.36 -12.40
C ARG A 114 10.25 -4.56 -12.80
N ILE A 115 9.41 -5.08 -11.91
CA ILE A 115 7.97 -5.22 -12.16
C ILE A 115 7.32 -3.84 -12.23
N ILE A 116 7.61 -2.95 -11.28
CA ILE A 116 7.09 -1.58 -11.29
C ILE A 116 7.46 -0.87 -12.59
N ASN A 117 8.67 -1.09 -13.10
CA ASN A 117 9.13 -0.44 -14.33
C ASN A 117 8.34 -0.88 -15.58
N ARG A 118 7.79 -2.09 -15.59
CA ARG A 118 6.97 -2.61 -16.70
C ARG A 118 5.55 -2.03 -16.70
N GLU A 119 5.08 -1.54 -15.56
CA GLU A 119 3.69 -1.13 -15.37
C GLU A 119 3.52 0.40 -15.49
N VAL A 120 2.32 0.84 -15.84
CA VAL A 120 1.98 2.27 -15.81
C VAL A 120 1.55 2.65 -14.41
N SER A 121 2.34 3.49 -13.74
CA SER A 121 2.08 3.99 -12.39
C SER A 121 2.60 5.42 -12.26
N ASP A 122 2.13 6.16 -11.25
CA ASP A 122 2.49 7.56 -11.03
C ASP A 122 3.65 7.71 -10.02
N GLY A 123 3.80 6.77 -9.10
CA GLY A 123 4.85 6.81 -8.11
C GLY A 123 4.83 5.62 -7.16
N VAL A 124 5.83 5.61 -6.29
CA VAL A 124 6.01 4.58 -5.26
C VAL A 124 6.49 5.20 -3.96
N ILE A 125 5.99 4.68 -2.84
CA ILE A 125 6.47 4.99 -1.49
C ILE A 125 6.94 3.69 -0.79
N ALA A 126 8.11 3.75 -0.18
CA ALA A 126 8.70 2.65 0.57
C ALA A 126 9.60 3.18 1.70
N PRO A 127 9.89 2.36 2.74
CA PRO A 127 10.81 2.78 3.81
C PRO A 127 12.25 2.96 3.32
N ASP A 128 12.66 2.24 2.28
CA ASP A 128 13.96 2.41 1.63
C ASP A 128 13.97 1.75 0.24
N TYR A 129 15.08 1.87 -0.48
CA TYR A 129 15.33 1.33 -1.82
C TYR A 129 16.74 0.78 -1.91
N THR A 130 16.93 -0.39 -2.51
CA THR A 130 18.29 -0.81 -2.87
C THR A 130 18.84 0.10 -3.96
N PRO A 131 20.17 0.24 -4.08
CA PRO A 131 20.77 1.09 -5.12
C PRO A 131 20.28 0.75 -6.53
N GLU A 132 20.17 -0.54 -6.85
CA GLU A 132 19.71 -1.05 -8.13
C GLU A 132 18.23 -0.71 -8.38
N ALA A 133 17.38 -0.89 -7.36
CA ALA A 133 15.96 -0.53 -7.44
C ALA A 133 15.77 0.97 -7.66
N LEU A 134 16.52 1.78 -6.92
CA LEU A 134 16.47 3.24 -7.04
C LEU A 134 16.89 3.71 -8.43
N GLU A 135 17.94 3.12 -9.01
CA GLU A 135 18.38 3.44 -10.36
C GLU A 135 17.32 3.13 -11.41
N ILE A 136 16.71 1.93 -11.33
CA ILE A 136 15.62 1.53 -12.23
C ILE A 136 14.46 2.52 -12.15
N LEU A 137 14.01 2.84 -10.94
CA LEU A 137 12.86 3.70 -10.71
C LEU A 137 13.13 5.16 -11.10
N LYS A 138 14.32 5.69 -10.85
CA LYS A 138 14.72 7.04 -11.30
C LYS A 138 14.71 7.20 -12.82
N ASN A 139 15.02 6.14 -13.55
CA ASN A 139 15.03 6.17 -15.03
C ASN A 139 13.63 5.97 -15.64
N LYS A 140 12.65 5.51 -14.86
CA LYS A 140 11.27 5.34 -15.32
C LYS A 140 10.64 6.69 -15.71
N ARG A 141 9.73 6.67 -16.71
CA ARG A 141 9.04 7.87 -17.24
C ARG A 141 10.02 8.98 -17.67
N LYS A 142 11.14 8.59 -18.28
CA LYS A 142 12.20 9.54 -18.71
C LYS A 142 12.74 10.39 -17.55
N GLY A 143 12.88 9.82 -16.37
CA GLY A 143 13.41 10.45 -15.18
C GLY A 143 12.42 11.25 -14.32
N THR A 144 11.12 11.20 -14.63
CA THR A 144 10.10 11.98 -13.91
C THR A 144 9.23 11.16 -12.96
N TYR A 145 9.53 9.87 -12.78
CA TYR A 145 8.77 8.99 -11.90
C TYR A 145 8.89 9.40 -10.44
N ASN A 146 7.78 9.41 -9.69
CA ASN A 146 7.80 9.80 -8.28
C ASN A 146 8.30 8.65 -7.41
N VAL A 147 9.40 8.89 -6.69
CA VAL A 147 9.98 7.95 -5.72
C VAL A 147 10.07 8.63 -4.37
N ILE A 148 9.35 8.11 -3.39
CA ILE A 148 9.24 8.67 -2.04
C ILE A 148 9.77 7.67 -1.02
N LYS A 149 10.70 8.13 -0.18
CA LYS A 149 11.15 7.41 1.01
C LYS A 149 10.38 7.91 2.22
N ILE A 150 9.95 7.00 3.09
CA ILE A 150 9.22 7.34 4.33
C ILE A 150 9.95 6.77 5.55
N ASP A 151 9.96 7.53 6.64
CA ASP A 151 10.42 7.03 7.94
C ASP A 151 9.41 6.01 8.50
N PRO A 152 9.76 4.72 8.59
CA PRO A 152 8.86 3.69 9.11
C PRO A 152 8.60 3.83 10.63
N ALA A 153 9.46 4.56 11.34
CA ALA A 153 9.31 4.81 12.77
C ALA A 153 8.33 5.95 13.08
N TYR A 154 8.03 6.79 12.10
CA TYR A 154 7.10 7.91 12.31
C TYR A 154 5.74 7.43 12.79
N ARG A 155 5.21 8.17 13.79
CA ARG A 155 3.86 8.00 14.33
C ARG A 155 3.16 9.35 14.31
N PRO A 156 2.02 9.47 13.63
CA PRO A 156 1.25 10.71 13.62
C PRO A 156 0.64 11.00 15.00
N ALA A 157 0.26 12.26 15.22
CA ALA A 157 -0.47 12.64 16.42
C ALA A 157 -1.81 11.87 16.52
N PRO A 158 -2.31 11.60 17.77
CA PRO A 158 -3.55 10.85 17.95
C PRO A 158 -4.81 11.59 17.48
N ILE A 159 -4.69 12.89 17.29
CA ILE A 159 -5.77 13.77 16.81
C ILE A 159 -5.46 14.18 15.37
N GLU A 160 -6.43 14.04 14.50
CA GLU A 160 -6.34 14.52 13.11
C GLU A 160 -7.28 15.70 12.84
N HIS A 161 -6.86 16.57 11.93
CA HIS A 161 -7.60 17.74 11.50
C HIS A 161 -7.84 17.70 10.01
N LYS A 162 -9.02 18.19 9.59
CA LYS A 162 -9.37 18.38 8.20
C LYS A 162 -10.06 19.72 8.02
N ASP A 163 -9.54 20.56 7.14
CA ASP A 163 -10.13 21.86 6.82
C ASP A 163 -11.05 21.74 5.60
N VAL A 164 -12.30 22.16 5.75
CA VAL A 164 -13.29 22.21 4.69
C VAL A 164 -14.05 23.54 4.76
N PHE A 165 -14.04 24.29 3.70
CA PHE A 165 -14.74 25.58 3.60
C PHE A 165 -14.38 26.55 4.75
N GLY A 166 -13.12 26.56 5.20
CA GLY A 166 -12.66 27.40 6.31
C GLY A 166 -13.06 26.93 7.71
N VAL A 167 -13.68 25.75 7.81
CA VAL A 167 -14.01 25.09 9.09
C VAL A 167 -13.06 23.92 9.30
N THR A 168 -12.42 23.88 10.47
CA THR A 168 -11.55 22.79 10.87
C THR A 168 -12.37 21.70 11.59
N PHE A 169 -12.33 20.51 11.08
CA PHE A 169 -12.85 19.31 11.73
C PHE A 169 -11.71 18.65 12.51
N GLU A 170 -12.02 18.22 13.72
CA GLU A 170 -11.09 17.52 14.61
C GLU A 170 -11.70 16.21 15.05
N GLN A 171 -10.93 15.13 15.00
CA GLN A 171 -11.33 13.82 15.53
C GLN A 171 -10.11 12.99 15.97
N GLY A 172 -10.36 11.98 16.80
CA GLY A 172 -9.36 10.95 17.07
C GLY A 172 -9.10 10.10 15.82
N ARG A 173 -7.85 9.73 15.61
CA ARG A 173 -7.49 8.79 14.54
C ARG A 173 -8.14 7.43 14.77
N ASN A 174 -8.43 6.73 13.69
CA ASN A 174 -8.86 5.33 13.78
C ASN A 174 -7.66 4.44 14.10
N GLU A 175 -7.43 4.19 15.38
CA GLU A 175 -6.34 3.34 15.91
C GLU A 175 -6.80 1.92 16.21
N LEU A 176 -7.99 1.50 15.73
CA LEU A 176 -8.46 0.13 15.88
C LEU A 176 -7.44 -0.85 15.29
N LYS A 177 -6.88 -1.68 16.15
CA LYS A 177 -5.98 -2.75 15.75
C LYS A 177 -6.79 -3.90 15.15
N ILE A 178 -6.51 -4.25 13.91
CA ILE A 178 -7.16 -5.35 13.18
C ILE A 178 -6.22 -6.55 13.21
N ASP A 179 -6.57 -7.54 14.02
CA ASP A 179 -5.85 -8.81 14.17
C ASP A 179 -6.83 -9.96 14.45
N GLU A 180 -6.30 -11.15 14.72
CA GLU A 180 -7.11 -12.35 14.99
C GLU A 180 -8.03 -12.20 16.21
N SER A 181 -7.81 -11.22 17.09
CA SER A 181 -8.69 -11.00 18.24
C SER A 181 -10.13 -10.65 17.85
N LEU A 182 -10.31 -10.02 16.68
CA LEU A 182 -11.62 -9.68 16.13
C LEU A 182 -12.40 -10.92 15.66
N LEU A 183 -11.72 -12.05 15.46
CA LEU A 183 -12.30 -13.30 14.98
C LEU A 183 -12.55 -14.32 16.12
N LYS A 184 -12.44 -13.93 17.38
CA LYS A 184 -12.65 -14.83 18.54
C LYS A 184 -14.12 -15.19 18.76
N GLU A 185 -15.01 -14.23 18.55
CA GLU A 185 -16.43 -14.42 18.72
C GLU A 185 -17.12 -14.43 17.35
N LEU A 186 -17.50 -15.62 16.92
CA LEU A 186 -18.17 -15.81 15.63
C LEU A 186 -19.68 -15.94 15.86
N PRO A 187 -20.51 -15.02 15.31
CA PRO A 187 -21.98 -15.10 15.44
C PRO A 187 -22.60 -16.19 14.55
N THR A 188 -21.87 -16.70 13.58
CA THR A 188 -22.31 -17.73 12.63
C THR A 188 -22.48 -19.10 13.29
N GLN A 189 -23.27 -19.99 12.66
CA GLN A 189 -23.41 -21.37 13.11
C GLN A 189 -22.08 -22.14 13.02
N ASN A 190 -21.38 -22.02 11.89
CA ASN A 190 -20.02 -22.57 11.76
C ASN A 190 -19.03 -21.68 12.55
N LYS A 191 -18.33 -22.29 13.48
CA LYS A 191 -17.33 -21.64 14.33
C LYS A 191 -15.89 -21.88 13.88
N GLU A 192 -15.70 -22.63 12.81
CA GLU A 192 -14.39 -22.96 12.28
C GLU A 192 -14.05 -22.05 11.10
N ILE A 193 -12.92 -21.36 11.18
CA ILE A 193 -12.34 -20.58 10.10
C ILE A 193 -10.93 -21.14 9.82
N PRO A 194 -10.65 -21.67 8.61
CA PRO A 194 -9.31 -22.09 8.22
C PRO A 194 -8.30 -20.96 8.38
N ALA A 195 -7.03 -21.29 8.68
CA ALA A 195 -5.99 -20.29 8.94
C ALA A 195 -5.79 -19.32 7.75
N GLU A 196 -5.86 -19.83 6.52
CA GLU A 196 -5.79 -19.01 5.31
C GLU A 196 -6.96 -18.02 5.22
N ALA A 197 -8.18 -18.47 5.53
CA ALA A 197 -9.37 -17.61 5.51
C ALA A 197 -9.31 -16.56 6.62
N LYS A 198 -8.72 -16.84 7.80
CA LYS A 198 -8.49 -15.84 8.84
C LYS A 198 -7.56 -14.74 8.35
N ARG A 199 -6.44 -15.13 7.74
CA ARG A 199 -5.51 -14.17 7.13
C ARG A 199 -6.21 -13.30 6.10
N ASP A 200 -6.97 -13.91 5.19
CA ASP A 200 -7.67 -13.21 4.11
C ASP A 200 -8.73 -12.24 4.66
N LEU A 201 -9.45 -12.61 5.73
CA LEU A 201 -10.38 -11.72 6.44
C LEU A 201 -9.66 -10.53 7.08
N ILE A 202 -8.49 -10.73 7.69
CA ILE A 202 -7.68 -9.64 8.27
C ILE A 202 -7.22 -8.68 7.17
N ILE A 203 -6.72 -9.20 6.05
CA ILE A 203 -6.33 -8.39 4.89
C ILE A 203 -7.52 -7.58 4.38
N SER A 204 -8.69 -8.22 4.25
CA SER A 204 -9.93 -7.56 3.82
C SER A 204 -10.34 -6.42 4.76
N LEU A 205 -10.35 -6.65 6.07
CA LEU A 205 -10.72 -5.65 7.06
C LEU A 205 -9.75 -4.45 7.08
N ILE A 206 -8.44 -4.71 7.02
CA ILE A 206 -7.43 -3.64 6.93
C ILE A 206 -7.60 -2.85 5.62
N THR A 207 -7.81 -3.53 4.50
CA THR A 207 -8.04 -2.87 3.21
C THR A 207 -9.28 -1.97 3.26
N LEU A 208 -10.37 -2.43 3.85
CA LEU A 208 -11.60 -1.64 4.02
C LEU A 208 -11.42 -0.43 4.94
N LYS A 209 -10.57 -0.52 5.97
CA LYS A 209 -10.25 0.62 6.85
C LYS A 209 -9.72 1.82 6.07
N TYR A 210 -9.02 1.59 4.94
CA TYR A 210 -8.45 2.62 4.06
C TYR A 210 -9.26 2.85 2.78
N THR A 211 -10.46 2.30 2.70
CA THR A 211 -11.38 2.46 1.57
C THR A 211 -12.50 3.43 1.94
N GLN A 212 -12.92 4.26 1.00
CA GLN A 212 -14.04 5.17 1.22
C GLN A 212 -15.35 4.39 1.41
N SER A 213 -16.13 4.80 2.41
CA SER A 213 -17.46 4.21 2.68
C SER A 213 -18.45 4.57 1.56
N ASN A 214 -19.39 3.71 1.23
CA ASN A 214 -19.56 2.34 1.71
C ASN A 214 -18.91 1.40 0.69
N SER A 215 -18.10 0.46 1.15
CA SER A 215 -17.35 -0.43 0.27
C SER A 215 -17.41 -1.89 0.74
N VAL A 216 -17.13 -2.80 -0.19
CA VAL A 216 -16.96 -4.24 0.03
C VAL A 216 -15.59 -4.64 -0.51
N CYS A 217 -14.99 -5.64 0.12
CA CYS A 217 -13.72 -6.20 -0.28
C CYS A 217 -13.81 -7.73 -0.32
N TYR A 218 -13.18 -8.33 -1.33
CA TYR A 218 -12.93 -9.77 -1.40
C TYR A 218 -11.43 -10.00 -1.29
N ALA A 219 -11.04 -10.98 -0.49
CA ALA A 219 -9.64 -11.37 -0.32
C ALA A 219 -9.47 -12.89 -0.44
N LYS A 220 -8.37 -13.32 -1.10
CA LYS A 220 -7.98 -14.71 -1.22
C LYS A 220 -6.45 -14.82 -1.45
#